data_718a3a47f1f5a31bb4c5ccb026a57156
#
_entry.id   718a3a47f1f5a31bb4c5ccb026a57156
#
_cell.length_a   1.000
_cell.length_b   1.000
_cell.length_c   1.000
_cell.angle_alpha   90.00
_cell.angle_beta   90.00
_cell.angle_gamma   90.00
#
_symmetry.space_group_name_H-M   'P 1'
#
loop_
_entity.id
_entity.type
_entity.pdbx_description
1 polymer ?
#
loop_
_entity_poly.entity_id
_entity_poly.type
_entity_poly.pdbx_seq_one_letter_code
_entity_poly.pdbx_strand_id
1 'polypeptide(L)'
;ADDELRSTLIPLNDRYPLAEVEAAASVGAPVVELHTGSYAEAGTARSQAELERVANAATLATTRGLAVNGGHGLTLDNVGRVAAIAEMEELNIGHSIVARALMVGIEEATREMLAACLSARGFAAAGAL
;
A
#
# COMPACT_ATOMS: atom_id res chain seq x y z
N ALA A 1 10.46 10.32 24.98
CA ALA A 1 10.94 9.34 23.96
C ALA A 1 9.78 8.52 23.36
N ASP A 2 8.73 8.23 24.15
CA ASP A 2 7.65 7.34 23.70
C ASP A 2 6.62 8.01 22.78
N ASP A 3 6.51 9.33 22.79
CA ASP A 3 5.51 10.06 21.99
C ASP A 3 5.94 10.25 20.52
N GLU A 4 7.24 10.32 20.29
CA GLU A 4 7.80 10.49 18.93
C GLU A 4 7.69 9.21 18.11
N LEU A 5 7.84 8.04 18.73
CA LEU A 5 7.67 6.74 18.09
C LEU A 5 6.19 6.42 17.78
N ARG A 6 5.25 6.97 18.55
CA ARG A 6 3.81 6.74 18.34
C ARG A 6 3.23 7.39 17.10
N SER A 7 3.95 8.32 16.48
CA SER A 7 3.55 8.99 15.24
C SER A 7 4.38 8.54 14.03
N THR A 8 5.31 7.60 14.20
CA THR A 8 6.25 7.21 13.17
C THR A 8 5.73 6.03 12.37
N LEU A 9 5.52 6.26 11.08
CA LEU A 9 5.31 5.20 10.09
C LEU A 9 6.64 4.49 9.84
N ILE A 10 6.68 3.17 9.97
CA ILE A 10 7.87 2.37 9.69
C ILE A 10 7.71 1.72 8.31
N PRO A 11 8.54 2.10 7.31
CA PRO A 11 8.58 1.40 6.04
C PRO A 11 9.25 0.04 6.22
N LEU A 12 8.60 -1.02 5.74
CA LEU A 12 9.10 -2.38 5.81
C LEU A 12 9.68 -2.83 4.47
N ASN A 13 10.82 -3.49 4.54
CA ASN A 13 11.46 -4.09 3.39
C ASN A 13 10.62 -5.25 2.83
N ASP A 14 10.51 -5.37 1.53
CA ASP A 14 9.73 -6.42 0.87
C ASP A 14 10.39 -7.81 0.91
N ARG A 15 11.67 -7.89 1.34
CA ARG A 15 12.41 -9.16 1.40
C ARG A 15 12.03 -10.02 2.62
N TYR A 16 11.76 -9.41 3.79
CA TYR A 16 11.43 -10.11 5.04
C TYR A 16 10.25 -9.46 5.79
N PRO A 17 9.08 -9.33 5.17
CA PRO A 17 8.01 -8.50 5.71
C PRO A 17 7.48 -9.00 7.06
N LEU A 18 7.43 -10.32 7.29
CA LEU A 18 6.88 -10.86 8.56
C LEU A 18 7.76 -10.57 9.76
N ALA A 19 9.09 -10.74 9.63
CA ALA A 19 10.02 -10.44 10.71
C ALA A 19 10.07 -8.94 11.02
N GLU A 20 9.97 -8.09 10.01
CA GLU A 20 9.96 -6.64 10.17
C GLU A 20 8.65 -6.15 10.82
N VAL A 21 7.51 -6.75 10.49
CA VAL A 21 6.24 -6.48 11.17
C VAL A 21 6.33 -6.79 12.68
N GLU A 22 6.89 -7.94 13.04
CA GLU A 22 7.11 -8.30 14.45
C GLU A 22 8.05 -7.31 15.15
N ALA A 23 9.12 -6.90 14.50
CA ALA A 23 10.05 -5.91 15.03
C ALA A 23 9.35 -4.54 15.23
N ALA A 24 8.59 -4.07 14.24
CA ALA A 24 7.82 -2.83 14.34
C ALA A 24 6.82 -2.85 15.51
N ALA A 25 6.10 -3.95 15.66
CA ALA A 25 5.18 -4.15 16.78
C ALA A 25 5.91 -4.12 18.13
N SER A 26 7.08 -4.74 18.21
CA SER A 26 7.86 -4.83 19.46
C SER A 26 8.38 -3.46 19.96
N VAL A 27 8.60 -2.52 19.04
CA VAL A 27 9.01 -1.14 19.41
C VAL A 27 7.82 -0.19 19.57
N GLY A 28 6.59 -0.67 19.41
CA GLY A 28 5.38 0.11 19.64
C GLY A 28 5.02 1.07 18.49
N ALA A 29 5.42 0.76 17.26
CA ALA A 29 4.99 1.53 16.09
C ALA A 29 3.46 1.51 15.96
N PRO A 30 2.81 2.62 15.62
CA PRO A 30 1.37 2.64 15.36
C PRO A 30 1.00 2.17 13.96
N VAL A 31 1.90 2.37 12.99
CA VAL A 31 1.65 2.15 11.56
C VAL A 31 2.89 1.53 10.91
N VAL A 32 2.66 0.66 9.95
CA VAL A 32 3.71 0.14 9.06
C VAL A 32 3.34 0.40 7.60
N GLU A 33 4.34 0.66 6.78
CA GLU A 33 4.16 0.70 5.32
C GLU A 33 4.80 -0.53 4.70
N LEU A 34 3.98 -1.35 4.05
CA LEU A 34 4.44 -2.51 3.31
C LEU A 34 4.97 -2.07 1.94
N HIS A 35 6.22 -2.40 1.66
CA HIS A 35 6.85 -2.09 0.39
C HIS A 35 6.34 -3.01 -0.71
N THR A 36 5.65 -2.45 -1.71
CA THR A 36 5.01 -3.21 -2.79
C THR A 36 5.86 -3.33 -4.06
N GLY A 37 7.14 -2.97 -4.02
CA GLY A 37 8.03 -2.96 -5.18
C GLY A 37 8.20 -4.33 -5.83
N SER A 38 8.46 -5.38 -5.05
CA SER A 38 8.60 -6.73 -5.60
C SER A 38 7.32 -7.20 -6.29
N TYR A 39 6.15 -6.85 -5.76
CA TYR A 39 4.86 -7.10 -6.44
C TYR A 39 4.75 -6.31 -7.75
N ALA A 40 5.10 -5.03 -7.73
CA ALA A 40 5.00 -4.15 -8.90
C ALA A 40 5.93 -4.56 -10.04
N GLU A 41 7.12 -5.08 -9.71
CA GLU A 41 8.13 -5.53 -10.66
C GLU A 41 7.96 -7.00 -11.05
N ALA A 42 7.11 -7.74 -10.35
CA ALA A 42 6.88 -9.15 -10.65
C ALA A 42 6.16 -9.31 -12.01
N GLY A 43 6.75 -10.08 -12.90
CA GLY A 43 6.04 -10.52 -14.09
C GLY A 43 4.84 -11.40 -13.72
N THR A 44 3.94 -11.63 -14.69
CA THR A 44 2.66 -12.33 -14.47
C THR A 44 2.77 -13.64 -13.69
N ALA A 45 3.86 -14.39 -13.87
CA ALA A 45 4.07 -15.67 -13.19
C ALA A 45 4.33 -15.55 -11.67
N ARG A 46 4.84 -14.41 -11.19
CA ARG A 46 5.19 -14.20 -9.77
C ARG A 46 4.28 -13.20 -9.05
N SER A 47 3.51 -12.41 -9.78
CA SER A 47 2.70 -11.33 -9.20
C SER A 47 1.69 -11.83 -8.16
N GLN A 48 1.14 -13.04 -8.34
CA GLN A 48 0.22 -13.63 -7.39
C GLN A 48 0.92 -13.98 -6.05
N ALA A 49 2.09 -14.63 -6.12
CA ALA A 49 2.85 -14.98 -4.93
C ALA A 49 3.33 -13.74 -4.15
N GLU A 50 3.78 -12.70 -4.87
CA GLU A 50 4.17 -11.44 -4.24
C GLU A 50 2.98 -10.71 -3.60
N LEU A 51 1.81 -10.73 -4.23
CA LEU A 51 0.59 -10.18 -3.63
C LEU A 51 0.19 -10.92 -2.36
N GLU A 52 0.29 -12.26 -2.36
CA GLU A 52 0.01 -13.09 -1.18
C GLU A 52 0.97 -12.78 -0.03
N ARG A 53 2.24 -12.50 -0.32
CA ARG A 53 3.21 -12.05 0.68
C ARG A 53 2.80 -10.72 1.31
N VAL A 54 2.38 -9.74 0.50
CA VAL A 54 1.88 -8.45 1.00
C VAL A 54 0.62 -8.66 1.85
N ALA A 55 -0.33 -9.46 1.40
CA ALA A 55 -1.56 -9.75 2.13
C ALA A 55 -1.29 -10.45 3.48
N ASN A 56 -0.40 -11.44 3.51
CA ASN A 56 -0.01 -12.12 4.74
C ASN A 56 0.67 -11.17 5.75
N ALA A 57 1.52 -10.26 5.26
CA ALA A 57 2.15 -9.26 6.10
C ALA A 57 1.12 -8.25 6.65
N ALA A 58 0.14 -7.85 5.84
CA ALA A 58 -0.95 -6.97 6.26
C ALA A 58 -1.80 -7.62 7.36
N THR A 59 -2.19 -8.88 7.19
CA THR A 59 -2.93 -9.64 8.20
C THR A 59 -2.14 -9.78 9.51
N LEU A 60 -0.84 -10.08 9.43
CA LEU A 60 -0.01 -10.14 10.63
C LEU A 60 0.06 -8.77 11.33
N ALA A 61 0.32 -7.70 10.58
CA ALA A 61 0.41 -6.35 11.14
C ALA A 61 -0.87 -5.96 11.89
N THR A 62 -2.02 -6.20 11.30
CA THR A 62 -3.33 -5.92 11.92
C THR A 62 -3.54 -6.77 13.18
N THR A 63 -3.14 -8.05 13.18
CA THR A 63 -3.20 -8.90 14.39
C THR A 63 -2.28 -8.40 15.51
N ARG A 64 -1.23 -7.66 15.18
CA ARG A 64 -0.34 -6.99 16.15
C ARG A 64 -0.81 -5.59 16.56
N GLY A 65 -1.96 -5.15 16.06
CA GLY A 65 -2.52 -3.83 16.39
C GLY A 65 -1.90 -2.68 15.61
N LEU A 66 -1.20 -2.95 14.51
CA LEU A 66 -0.61 -1.95 13.63
C LEU A 66 -1.62 -1.56 12.55
N ALA A 67 -1.71 -0.27 12.22
CA ALA A 67 -2.33 0.18 10.99
C ALA A 67 -1.42 -0.15 9.81
N VAL A 68 -2.00 -0.43 8.65
CA VAL A 68 -1.26 -0.95 7.48
C VAL A 68 -1.41 -0.03 6.30
N ASN A 69 -0.30 0.55 5.89
CA ASN A 69 -0.17 1.29 4.63
C ASN A 69 0.62 0.47 3.62
N GLY A 70 0.51 0.84 2.37
CA GLY A 70 1.30 0.21 1.30
C GLY A 70 1.75 1.22 0.26
N GLY A 71 2.87 0.95 -0.38
CA GLY A 71 3.40 1.85 -1.38
C GLY A 71 4.58 1.29 -2.15
N HIS A 72 5.00 2.04 -3.12
CA HIS A 72 6.09 1.81 -4.03
C HIS A 72 5.73 0.98 -5.28
N GLY A 73 5.98 1.55 -6.44
CA GLY A 73 5.81 0.90 -7.74
C GLY A 73 4.35 0.71 -8.20
N LEU A 74 3.37 1.23 -7.46
CA LEU A 74 1.96 1.11 -7.82
C LEU A 74 1.59 2.03 -8.99
N THR A 75 0.82 1.47 -9.92
CA THR A 75 0.30 2.12 -11.13
C THR A 75 -1.19 1.83 -11.28
N LEU A 76 -1.86 2.45 -12.25
CA LEU A 76 -3.26 2.15 -12.56
C LEU A 76 -3.50 0.68 -12.90
N ASP A 77 -2.50 0.00 -13.49
CA ASP A 77 -2.64 -1.39 -13.93
C ASP A 77 -2.54 -2.40 -12.78
N ASN A 78 -1.85 -2.05 -11.70
CA ASN A 78 -1.55 -3.01 -10.62
C ASN A 78 -2.13 -2.63 -9.25
N VAL A 79 -2.52 -1.37 -9.03
CA VAL A 79 -2.97 -0.86 -7.72
C VAL A 79 -4.21 -1.57 -7.19
N GLY A 80 -5.14 -1.95 -8.05
CA GLY A 80 -6.43 -2.52 -7.65
C GLY A 80 -6.30 -3.75 -6.76
N ARG A 81 -5.37 -4.64 -7.07
CA ARG A 81 -5.16 -5.87 -6.30
C ARG A 81 -4.62 -5.59 -4.89
N VAL A 82 -3.76 -4.59 -4.74
CA VAL A 82 -3.25 -4.17 -3.43
C VAL A 82 -4.33 -3.41 -2.66
N ALA A 83 -5.05 -2.51 -3.31
CA ALA A 83 -6.17 -1.79 -2.71
C ALA A 83 -7.28 -2.73 -2.21
N ALA A 84 -7.47 -3.88 -2.84
CA ALA A 84 -8.45 -4.89 -2.44
C ALA A 84 -8.08 -5.67 -1.16
N ILE A 85 -6.83 -5.57 -0.67
CA ILE A 85 -6.44 -6.18 0.61
C ILE A 85 -7.20 -5.46 1.73
N ALA A 86 -8.00 -6.21 2.49
CA ALA A 86 -8.96 -5.65 3.45
C ALA A 86 -8.28 -4.81 4.55
N GLU A 87 -7.09 -5.22 4.98
CA GLU A 87 -6.30 -4.59 6.03
C GLU A 87 -5.58 -3.33 5.57
N MET A 88 -5.50 -3.06 4.26
CA MET A 88 -4.82 -1.89 3.72
C MET A 88 -5.63 -0.62 3.99
N GLU A 89 -5.08 0.31 4.77
CA GLU A 89 -5.75 1.56 5.14
C GLU A 89 -5.40 2.71 4.19
N GLU A 90 -4.12 2.81 3.80
CA GLU A 90 -3.63 3.89 2.97
C GLU A 90 -2.64 3.39 1.91
N LEU A 91 -2.66 4.01 0.74
CA LEU A 91 -1.69 3.75 -0.32
C LEU A 91 -0.88 5.02 -0.64
N ASN A 92 0.43 4.92 -0.50
CA ASN A 92 1.37 6.00 -0.79
C ASN A 92 1.87 5.89 -2.23
N ILE A 93 1.27 6.68 -3.14
CA ILE A 93 1.52 6.61 -4.58
C ILE A 93 1.91 8.00 -5.10
N GLY A 94 3.14 8.15 -5.57
CA GLY A 94 3.63 9.41 -6.12
C GLY A 94 4.06 9.31 -7.58
N HIS A 95 5.02 8.45 -7.88
CA HIS A 95 5.70 8.38 -9.16
C HIS A 95 4.74 8.23 -10.35
N SER A 96 3.85 7.26 -10.32
CA SER A 96 2.92 6.99 -11.42
C SER A 96 1.87 8.10 -11.59
N ILE A 97 1.42 8.71 -10.49
CA ILE A 97 0.50 9.86 -10.54
C ILE A 97 1.17 11.05 -11.20
N VAL A 98 2.41 11.39 -10.80
CA VAL A 98 3.18 12.49 -11.39
C VAL A 98 3.47 12.24 -12.87
N ALA A 99 3.90 11.03 -13.23
CA ALA A 99 4.14 10.65 -14.61
C ALA A 99 2.86 10.78 -15.47
N ARG A 100 1.72 10.32 -14.97
CA ARG A 100 0.43 10.46 -15.64
C ARG A 100 -0.01 11.91 -15.75
N ALA A 101 0.26 12.71 -14.72
CA ALA A 101 -0.09 14.14 -14.67
C ALA A 101 0.56 14.97 -15.77
N LEU A 102 1.71 14.55 -16.29
CA LEU A 102 2.35 15.21 -17.44
C LEU A 102 1.48 15.14 -18.71
N MET A 103 0.59 14.17 -18.81
CA MET A 103 -0.28 13.96 -19.96
C MET A 103 -1.69 14.53 -19.74
N VAL A 104 -2.23 14.43 -18.53
CA VAL A 104 -3.65 14.74 -18.25
C VAL A 104 -3.87 15.83 -17.19
N GLY A 105 -2.82 16.29 -16.55
CA GLY A 105 -2.88 17.17 -15.37
C GLY A 105 -3.02 16.40 -14.06
N ILE A 106 -2.59 17.07 -12.97
CA ILE A 106 -2.50 16.41 -11.65
C ILE A 106 -3.87 16.02 -11.08
N GLU A 107 -4.88 16.84 -11.30
CA GLU A 107 -6.24 16.59 -10.83
C GLU A 107 -6.81 15.30 -11.45
N GLU A 108 -6.72 15.18 -12.78
CA GLU A 108 -7.23 13.99 -13.47
C GLU A 108 -6.44 12.75 -13.12
N ALA A 109 -5.10 12.83 -13.09
CA ALA A 109 -4.24 11.71 -12.71
C ALA A 109 -4.56 11.20 -11.30
N THR A 110 -4.81 12.10 -10.35
CA THR A 110 -5.20 11.75 -8.97
C THR A 110 -6.59 11.13 -8.92
N ARG A 111 -7.54 11.67 -9.68
CA ARG A 111 -8.91 11.13 -9.77
C ARG A 111 -8.93 9.73 -10.36
N GLU A 112 -8.17 9.47 -11.43
CA GLU A 112 -8.03 8.15 -12.04
C GLU A 112 -7.50 7.11 -11.03
N MET A 113 -6.45 7.47 -10.29
CA MET A 113 -5.85 6.58 -9.30
C MET A 113 -6.80 6.30 -8.12
N LEU A 114 -7.46 7.34 -7.60
CA LEU A 114 -8.44 7.17 -6.53
C LEU A 114 -9.62 6.30 -6.98
N ALA A 115 -10.13 6.50 -8.20
CA ALA A 115 -11.19 5.69 -8.76
C ALA A 115 -10.79 4.22 -8.89
N ALA A 116 -9.56 3.93 -9.30
CA ALA A 116 -9.04 2.56 -9.37
C ALA A 116 -9.00 1.90 -7.98
N CYS A 117 -8.54 2.61 -6.95
CA CYS A 117 -8.51 2.10 -5.58
C CYS A 117 -9.91 1.85 -5.03
N LEU A 118 -10.84 2.79 -5.20
CA LEU A 118 -12.21 2.68 -4.69
C LEU A 118 -12.98 1.55 -5.40
N SER A 119 -12.84 1.44 -6.73
CA SER A 119 -13.46 0.37 -7.50
C SER A 119 -13.04 -1.01 -7.02
N ALA A 120 -11.76 -1.18 -6.71
CA ALA A 120 -11.23 -2.44 -6.19
C ALA A 120 -11.80 -2.83 -4.83
N ARG A 121 -12.29 -1.86 -4.05
CA ARG A 121 -12.97 -2.07 -2.76
C ARG A 121 -14.49 -2.18 -2.87
N GLY A 122 -15.03 -2.20 -4.07
CA GLY A 122 -16.48 -2.28 -4.31
C GLY A 122 -17.21 -0.95 -4.06
N PHE A 123 -16.51 0.17 -3.89
CA PHE A 123 -17.14 1.48 -3.86
C PHE A 123 -17.34 1.95 -5.30
N ALA A 124 -18.58 2.32 -5.64
CA ALA A 124 -18.83 3.02 -6.89
C ALA A 124 -18.04 4.33 -6.88
N ALA A 125 -17.41 4.67 -8.00
CA ALA A 125 -16.78 5.97 -8.19
C ALA A 125 -17.86 7.07 -8.29
N ALA A 126 -18.63 7.22 -7.19
CA ALA A 126 -19.65 8.23 -7.09
C ALA A 126 -18.99 9.56 -6.84
N GLY A 127 -18.96 10.42 -7.89
CA GLY A 127 -18.88 11.86 -7.75
C GLY A 127 -17.90 12.40 -6.70
N ALA A 128 -16.71 11.85 -6.61
CA ALA A 128 -15.69 12.35 -5.71
C ALA A 128 -14.99 13.56 -6.39
N LEU A 129 -15.28 14.72 -5.83
CA LEU A 129 -14.74 16.08 -6.02
C LEU A 129 -15.42 16.90 -7.08
#